data_a717128452c2c4d8910ed91a2e78fa55
#
_entry.id   a717128452c2c4d8910ed91a2e78fa55
#
_cell.length_a   1.000
_cell.length_b   1.000
_cell.length_c   1.000
_cell.angle_alpha   90.00
_cell.angle_beta   90.00
_cell.angle_gamma   90.00
#
_symmetry.space_group_name_H-M   'P 1'
#
loop_
_entity.id
_entity.type
_entity.pdbx_description
1 polymer ?
#
loop_
_entity_poly.entity_id
_entity_poly.type
_entity_poly.pdbx_seq_one_letter_code
_entity_poly.pdbx_strand_id
1 'polypeptide(L)' 'MTSWRSGEPTLADIEREFPRWRCTQGNSGLYYAEHQTTGERVSGEDPLDLRDQIKAAEARRIYGNPLPAVG' A
#
# COMPACT_ATOMS: atom_id res chain seq x y z
N MET A 1 -1.14 -6.01 16.58
CA MET A 1 0.00 -6.73 16.03
C MET A 1 -0.44 -7.74 15.00
N THR A 2 0.21 -7.75 13.87
CA THR A 2 -0.17 -8.62 12.77
C THR A 2 0.66 -9.88 12.77
N SER A 3 0.00 -10.98 12.61
CA SER A 3 0.67 -12.28 12.65
C SER A 3 0.29 -13.04 11.40
N TRP A 4 1.26 -13.27 10.54
CA TRP A 4 1.00 -13.94 9.27
C TRP A 4 1.61 -15.33 9.32
N ARG A 5 0.76 -16.29 9.57
CA ARG A 5 1.24 -17.63 9.75
C ARG A 5 1.79 -18.22 8.48
N SER A 6 1.16 -17.89 7.37
CA SER A 6 1.59 -18.43 6.10
C SER A 6 2.63 -17.58 5.42
N GLY A 7 3.09 -16.53 6.07
CA GLY A 7 4.13 -15.73 5.52
C GLY A 7 3.65 -14.57 4.68
N GLU A 8 2.47 -14.65 4.10
CA GLU A 8 1.94 -13.58 3.27
C GLU A 8 0.65 -13.05 3.85
N PRO A 9 0.49 -11.73 3.89
CA PRO A 9 -0.78 -11.15 4.27
C PRO A 9 -1.80 -11.32 3.15
N THR A 10 -3.07 -11.26 3.51
CA THR A 10 -4.12 -11.16 2.51
C THR A 10 -4.42 -9.69 2.26
N LEU A 11 -5.19 -9.42 1.20
CA LEU A 11 -5.59 -8.05 0.96
C LEU A 11 -6.41 -7.50 2.11
N ALA A 12 -7.22 -8.35 2.73
CA ALA A 12 -7.99 -7.91 3.89
C ALA A 12 -7.08 -7.52 5.05
N ASP A 13 -5.98 -8.26 5.24
CA ASP A 13 -5.02 -7.91 6.28
C ASP A 13 -4.40 -6.55 6.01
N ILE A 14 -4.05 -6.30 4.75
CA ILE A 14 -3.42 -5.04 4.38
C ILE A 14 -4.41 -3.89 4.58
N GLU A 15 -5.66 -4.08 4.19
CA GLU A 15 -6.65 -3.03 4.37
C GLU A 15 -6.90 -2.75 5.85
N ARG A 16 -6.78 -3.77 6.66
CA ARG A 16 -6.95 -3.58 8.10
C ARG A 16 -5.78 -2.79 8.68
N GLU A 17 -4.60 -3.05 8.19
CA GLU A 17 -3.41 -2.35 8.67
C GLU A 17 -3.38 -0.91 8.14
N PHE A 18 -3.83 -0.72 6.91
CA PHE A 18 -3.84 0.59 6.26
C PHE A 18 -5.26 0.91 5.81
N PRO A 19 -6.12 1.32 6.73
CA PRO A 19 -7.55 1.48 6.39
C PRO A 19 -7.84 2.56 5.36
N ARG A 20 -6.89 3.44 5.10
CA ARG A 20 -7.11 4.47 4.09
C ARG A 20 -6.80 3.99 2.69
N TRP A 21 -6.29 2.80 2.55
CA TRP A 21 -5.95 2.23 1.27
C TRP A 21 -6.96 1.15 0.92
N ARG A 22 -7.39 1.16 -0.32
CA ARG A 22 -8.29 0.13 -0.83
C ARG A 22 -7.50 -0.79 -1.73
N CYS A 23 -7.48 -2.06 -1.41
CA CYS A 23 -6.68 -3.05 -2.12
C CYS A 23 -7.55 -3.88 -3.03
N THR A 24 -7.09 -4.09 -4.26
CA THR A 24 -7.80 -4.92 -5.21
C THR A 24 -6.80 -5.78 -5.96
N GLN A 25 -7.31 -6.86 -6.56
CA GLN A 25 -6.51 -7.74 -7.37
C GLN A 25 -6.86 -7.51 -8.83
N GLY A 26 -5.84 -7.27 -9.64
CA GLY A 26 -6.05 -7.04 -11.05
C GLY A 26 -6.17 -8.34 -11.82
N ASN A 27 -6.47 -8.21 -13.10
CA ASN A 27 -6.69 -9.37 -13.95
C ASN A 27 -5.42 -10.14 -14.25
N SER A 28 -4.30 -9.46 -14.27
CA SER A 28 -3.04 -10.08 -14.63
C SER A 28 -2.30 -10.65 -13.45
N GLY A 29 -2.96 -10.75 -12.32
CA GLY A 29 -2.33 -11.27 -11.13
C GLY A 29 -1.61 -10.24 -10.30
N LEU A 30 -1.59 -9.01 -10.73
CA LEU A 30 -1.03 -7.93 -9.94
C LEU A 30 -2.04 -7.45 -8.91
N TYR A 31 -1.52 -6.85 -7.86
CA TYR A 31 -2.35 -6.30 -6.79
C TYR A 31 -2.18 -4.79 -6.78
N TYR A 32 -3.27 -4.10 -6.52
CA TYR A 32 -3.28 -2.64 -6.54
C TYR A 32 -3.84 -2.11 -5.24
N ALA A 33 -3.38 -0.95 -4.85
CA ALA A 33 -3.93 -0.24 -3.72
C ALA A 33 -4.07 1.22 -4.07
N GLU A 34 -5.17 1.81 -3.66
CA GLU A 34 -5.45 3.21 -3.94
C GLU A 34 -5.79 3.91 -2.64
N HIS A 35 -5.16 5.04 -2.41
CA HIS A 35 -5.42 5.83 -1.22
C HIS A 35 -6.73 6.58 -1.41
N GLN A 36 -7.64 6.42 -0.45
CA GLN A 36 -8.98 6.96 -0.59
C GLN A 36 -9.03 8.48 -0.53
N THR A 37 -8.07 9.09 0.15
CA THR A 37 -8.07 10.53 0.30
C THR A 37 -7.32 11.23 -0.81
N THR A 38 -6.12 10.74 -1.14
CA THR A 38 -5.26 11.43 -2.09
C THR A 38 -5.38 10.89 -3.50
N GLY A 39 -5.91 9.68 -3.65
CA GLY A 39 -5.97 9.05 -4.96
C GLY A 39 -4.67 8.43 -5.41
N GLU A 40 -3.66 8.43 -4.57
CA GLU A 40 -2.40 7.81 -4.91
C GLU A 40 -2.59 6.31 -5.11
N ARG A 41 -1.90 5.74 -6.09
CA ARG A 41 -2.06 4.34 -6.40
C ARG A 41 -0.70 3.66 -6.47
N VAL A 42 -0.62 2.48 -5.90
CA VAL A 42 0.59 1.67 -5.96
C VAL A 42 0.20 0.27 -6.40
N SER A 43 1.18 -0.51 -6.79
CA SER A 43 0.93 -1.88 -7.22
C SER A 43 2.07 -2.77 -6.76
N GLY A 44 1.79 -4.07 -6.71
CA GLY A 44 2.77 -5.06 -6.34
C GLY A 44 2.47 -6.39 -7.00
N GLU A 45 3.47 -7.24 -7.03
CA GLU A 45 3.32 -8.55 -7.67
C GLU A 45 2.66 -9.56 -6.74
N ASP A 46 2.67 -9.31 -5.45
CA ASP A 46 2.01 -10.16 -4.49
C ASP A 46 1.59 -9.29 -3.31
N PRO A 47 0.80 -9.84 -2.40
CA PRO A 47 0.30 -9.01 -1.28
C PRO A 47 1.40 -8.41 -0.43
N LEU A 48 2.48 -9.15 -0.20
CA LEU A 48 3.57 -8.61 0.61
C LEU A 48 4.24 -7.44 -0.10
N ASP A 49 4.47 -7.58 -1.40
CA ASP A 49 5.06 -6.50 -2.17
C ASP A 49 4.14 -5.28 -2.16
N LEU A 50 2.84 -5.51 -2.31
CA LEU A 50 1.89 -4.41 -2.27
C LEU A 50 1.95 -3.70 -0.92
N ARG A 51 2.03 -4.45 0.16
CA ARG A 51 2.14 -3.86 1.48
C ARG A 51 3.37 -2.99 1.59
N ASP A 52 4.50 -3.46 1.05
CA ASP A 52 5.72 -2.67 1.08
C ASP A 52 5.56 -1.38 0.29
N GLN A 53 4.88 -1.42 -0.84
CA GLN A 53 4.63 -0.22 -1.62
C GLN A 53 3.79 0.77 -0.85
N ILE A 54 2.79 0.28 -0.14
CA ILE A 54 1.96 1.15 0.67
C ILE A 54 2.79 1.78 1.79
N LYS A 55 3.62 0.99 2.44
CA LYS A 55 4.46 1.51 3.51
C LYS A 55 5.40 2.59 2.98
N ALA A 56 5.96 2.38 1.81
CA ALA A 56 6.85 3.38 1.23
C ALA A 56 6.09 4.66 0.92
N ALA A 57 4.87 4.53 0.42
CA ALA A 57 4.06 5.72 0.13
C ALA A 57 3.72 6.47 1.40
N GLU A 58 3.38 5.75 2.46
CA GLU A 58 3.07 6.39 3.72
C GLU A 58 4.29 7.08 4.31
N ALA A 59 5.45 6.45 4.18
CA ALA A 59 6.67 7.04 4.71
C ALA A 59 7.01 8.33 3.98
N ARG A 60 6.85 8.35 2.67
CA ARG A 60 7.10 9.57 1.92
C ARG A 60 6.19 10.69 2.37
N ARG A 61 4.93 10.34 2.65
CA ARG A 61 3.97 11.34 3.07
C ARG A 61 4.31 11.90 4.43
N ILE A 62 4.76 11.03 5.32
CA ILE A 62 5.09 11.46 6.67
C ILE A 62 6.28 12.39 6.67
N TYR A 63 7.29 12.08 5.85
CA TYR A 63 8.49 12.89 5.83
C TYR A 63 8.37 14.06 4.89
N GLY A 64 7.22 14.19 4.31
CA GLY A 64 7.06 15.32 3.52
C GLY A 64 7.65 15.22 2.21
N ASN A 65 7.73 15.37 2.14
CA ASN A 65 7.96 15.56 1.32
C ASN A 65 8.24 16.28 0.51
N PRO A 66 8.46 16.53 0.07
CA PRO A 66 8.74 17.34 -0.47
C PRO A 66 8.78 18.13 -1.33
N LEU A 67 8.77 18.50 -1.45
CA LEU A 67 8.76 19.15 -2.11
C LEU A 67 9.16 19.70 -2.72
N PRO A 68 9.22 19.69 -3.01
CA PRO A 68 9.72 20.20 -3.68
C PRO A 68 9.94 21.20 -4.15
N ALA A 69 9.79 21.49 -3.98
CA ALA A 69 9.90 22.33 -4.28
C ALA A 69 10.48 23.14 -4.47
N VAL A 70 10.67 23.33 -4.48
CA VAL A 70 11.06 23.87 -4.51
C VAL A 70 11.41 24.38 -4.91
N GLY A 71 11.47 24.28 -5.04
CA GLY A 71 11.76 24.68 -5.11
C GLY A 71 12.01 24.94 -5.46
#